data_116d9572aa6cf8dda5edeafcf0840f07
#
_entry.id   116d9572aa6cf8dda5edeafcf0840f07
#
_cell.length_a   1.000
_cell.length_b   1.000
_cell.length_c   1.000
_cell.angle_alpha   90.00
_cell.angle_beta   90.00
_cell.angle_gamma   90.00
#
_symmetry.space_group_name_H-M   'P 1'
#
loop_
_entity.id
_entity.type
_entity.pdbx_description
1 polymer ?
#
loop_
_entity_poly.entity_id
_entity_poly.type
_entity_poly.pdbx_seq_one_letter_code
_entity_poly.pdbx_strand_id
1 'polypeptide(L)'
;MEKARGLYLLTPDETDTDRLLARTAPLMPYVAWLQYRNKRASADLRREQAVALAGLCNASGTPLIVNDDVGLARDTGAGVHLGEHDGDPADARRRLGPGVAIGVSCYDDLSRAEAAAAAGADYIAFGAFFASPTKPGARRASPALLRDAARFRLPRVAIGGITPDNAPALVAAGADLVAVISGVYDAPDPVAAARAYAACFPRTG
;
A
#
# COMPACT_ATOMS: atom_id res chain seq x y z
N MET A 1 2.80 10.08 13.77
CA MET A 1 3.46 9.40 12.62
C MET A 1 3.82 10.50 11.62
N GLU A 2 5.10 10.63 11.27
CA GLU A 2 5.52 11.55 10.21
C GLU A 2 4.78 11.19 8.92
N LYS A 3 4.37 12.19 8.13
CA LYS A 3 3.50 11.96 6.98
C LYS A 3 4.25 11.15 5.93
N ALA A 4 3.99 9.85 5.85
CA ALA A 4 4.68 8.97 4.91
C ALA A 4 4.46 9.45 3.47
N ARG A 5 5.54 9.57 2.69
CA ARG A 5 5.51 9.95 1.27
C ARG A 5 6.43 9.06 0.47
N GLY A 6 5.98 8.56 -0.66
CA GLY A 6 6.83 7.77 -1.54
C GLY A 6 6.15 6.56 -2.18
N LEU A 7 6.98 5.58 -2.51
CA LEU A 7 6.56 4.32 -3.08
C LEU A 7 5.95 3.41 -1.99
N TYR A 8 4.71 3.01 -2.19
CA TYR A 8 4.03 1.96 -1.45
C TYR A 8 4.07 0.67 -2.29
N LEU A 9 5.05 -0.17 -2.01
CA LEU A 9 5.26 -1.39 -2.79
C LEU A 9 4.38 -2.52 -2.25
N LEU A 10 3.60 -3.16 -3.13
CA LEU A 10 2.82 -4.36 -2.80
C LEU A 10 3.52 -5.58 -3.35
N THR A 11 3.61 -6.66 -2.57
CA THR A 11 4.20 -7.92 -3.04
C THR A 11 3.36 -8.59 -4.13
N PRO A 12 3.98 -9.27 -5.11
CA PRO A 12 3.28 -10.13 -6.03
C PRO A 12 2.81 -11.41 -5.33
N ASP A 13 1.89 -12.15 -5.95
CA ASP A 13 1.60 -13.52 -5.54
C ASP A 13 2.85 -14.38 -5.83
N GLU A 14 3.49 -14.94 -4.81
CA GLU A 14 4.70 -15.73 -4.89
C GLU A 14 4.56 -17.00 -4.02
N THR A 15 5.00 -18.14 -4.52
CA THR A 15 4.89 -19.43 -3.82
C THR A 15 6.15 -19.82 -3.04
N ASP A 16 7.25 -19.11 -3.28
CA ASP A 16 8.57 -19.35 -2.68
C ASP A 16 8.97 -18.15 -1.84
N THR A 17 9.19 -18.36 -0.55
CA THR A 17 9.52 -17.33 0.43
C THR A 17 10.91 -16.71 0.18
N ASP A 18 11.92 -17.55 -0.12
CA ASP A 18 13.29 -17.08 -0.36
C ASP A 18 13.35 -16.21 -1.63
N ARG A 19 12.61 -16.64 -2.65
CA ARG A 19 12.48 -15.88 -3.89
C ARG A 19 11.76 -14.55 -3.67
N LEU A 20 10.70 -14.52 -2.85
CA LEU A 20 10.01 -13.29 -2.48
C LEU A 20 10.97 -12.31 -1.80
N LEU A 21 11.74 -12.79 -0.82
CA LEU A 21 12.72 -11.98 -0.09
C LEU A 21 13.84 -11.49 -1.00
N ALA A 22 14.42 -12.36 -1.83
CA ALA A 22 15.50 -12.01 -2.74
C ALA A 22 15.09 -10.92 -3.76
N ARG A 23 13.82 -10.96 -4.22
CA ARG A 23 13.25 -9.93 -5.11
C ARG A 23 12.92 -8.63 -4.39
N THR A 24 12.57 -8.69 -3.11
CA THR A 24 12.10 -7.53 -2.34
C THR A 24 13.24 -6.77 -1.67
N ALA A 25 14.23 -7.47 -1.11
CA ALA A 25 15.31 -6.85 -0.35
C ALA A 25 16.08 -5.73 -1.10
N PRO A 26 16.44 -5.87 -2.38
CA PRO A 26 17.13 -4.80 -3.12
C PRO A 26 16.29 -3.54 -3.33
N LEU A 27 14.95 -3.63 -3.17
CA LEU A 27 14.01 -2.54 -3.40
C LEU A 27 13.82 -1.67 -2.16
N MET A 28 14.09 -2.21 -0.95
CA MET A 28 13.79 -1.57 0.33
C MET A 28 14.33 -0.14 0.49
N PRO A 29 15.52 0.23 -0.05
CA PRO A 29 16.01 1.61 0.02
C PRO A 29 15.14 2.66 -0.67
N TYR A 30 14.20 2.24 -1.53
CA TYR A 30 13.31 3.11 -2.31
C TYR A 30 11.86 3.04 -1.85
N VAL A 31 11.55 2.17 -0.88
CA VAL A 31 10.19 1.86 -0.44
C VAL A 31 9.85 2.63 0.83
N ALA A 32 8.80 3.44 0.77
CA ALA A 32 8.26 4.13 1.94
C ALA A 32 7.41 3.19 2.82
N TRP A 33 6.61 2.34 2.20
CA TRP A 33 5.81 1.29 2.86
C TRP A 33 5.83 0.01 2.02
N LEU A 34 5.90 -1.16 2.68
CA LEU A 34 5.73 -2.46 2.04
C LEU A 34 4.37 -3.04 2.44
N GLN A 35 3.57 -3.52 1.47
CA GLN A 35 2.38 -4.31 1.76
C GLN A 35 2.61 -5.76 1.35
N TYR A 36 2.42 -6.66 2.30
CA TYR A 36 2.33 -8.07 2.01
C TYR A 36 0.93 -8.43 1.51
N ARG A 37 0.86 -8.94 0.30
CA ARG A 37 -0.37 -9.42 -0.35
C ARG A 37 -0.06 -10.67 -1.15
N ASN A 38 -0.67 -11.80 -0.78
CA ASN A 38 -0.62 -13.05 -1.55
C ASN A 38 -1.99 -13.74 -1.48
N LYS A 39 -2.82 -13.52 -2.50
CA LYS A 39 -4.19 -14.06 -2.54
C LYS A 39 -4.25 -15.53 -2.89
N ARG A 40 -3.16 -16.10 -3.40
CA ARG A 40 -3.07 -17.51 -3.85
C ARG A 40 -2.42 -18.43 -2.83
N ALA A 41 -1.77 -17.88 -1.81
CA ALA A 41 -1.07 -18.66 -0.79
C ALA A 41 -2.03 -19.30 0.22
N SER A 42 -1.65 -20.47 0.73
CA SER A 42 -2.27 -21.10 1.91
C SER A 42 -2.07 -20.21 3.16
N ALA A 43 -2.82 -20.50 4.22
CA ALA A 43 -2.68 -19.78 5.48
C ALA A 43 -1.25 -19.91 6.07
N ASP A 44 -0.68 -21.10 5.99
CA ASP A 44 0.68 -21.38 6.49
C ASP A 44 1.74 -20.62 5.70
N LEU A 45 1.67 -20.64 4.37
CA LEU A 45 2.59 -19.87 3.52
C LEU A 45 2.43 -18.35 3.74
N ARG A 46 1.20 -17.85 3.93
CA ARG A 46 0.98 -16.44 4.25
C ARG A 46 1.64 -16.06 5.57
N ARG A 47 1.53 -16.90 6.60
CA ARG A 47 2.19 -16.68 7.89
C ARG A 47 3.70 -16.68 7.74
N GLU A 48 4.27 -17.66 7.07
CA GLU A 48 5.71 -17.77 6.81
C GLU A 48 6.26 -16.53 6.10
N GLN A 49 5.64 -16.14 4.98
CA GLN A 49 6.06 -14.99 4.19
C GLN A 49 5.89 -13.66 4.95
N ALA A 50 4.80 -13.50 5.69
CA ALA A 50 4.58 -12.28 6.47
C ALA A 50 5.62 -12.12 7.59
N VAL A 51 5.98 -13.20 8.29
CA VAL A 51 7.04 -13.19 9.32
C VAL A 51 8.40 -12.86 8.71
N ALA A 52 8.73 -13.48 7.57
CA ALA A 52 9.99 -13.22 6.88
C ALA A 52 10.10 -11.76 6.39
N LEU A 53 9.01 -11.22 5.82
CA LEU A 53 8.95 -9.81 5.39
C LEU A 53 8.96 -8.84 6.58
N ALA A 54 8.37 -9.21 7.74
CA ALA A 54 8.47 -8.39 8.95
C ALA A 54 9.92 -8.25 9.41
N GLY A 55 10.72 -9.32 9.35
CA GLY A 55 12.16 -9.28 9.60
C GLY A 55 12.89 -8.32 8.66
N LEU A 56 12.62 -8.40 7.36
CA LEU A 56 13.20 -7.52 6.33
C LEU A 56 12.82 -6.05 6.57
N CYS A 57 11.54 -5.79 6.86
CA CYS A 57 11.02 -4.46 7.13
C CYS A 57 11.62 -3.85 8.39
N ASN A 58 11.74 -4.62 9.47
CA ASN A 58 12.40 -4.18 10.70
C ASN A 58 13.86 -3.80 10.47
N ALA A 59 14.61 -4.60 9.70
CA ALA A 59 16.00 -4.33 9.37
C ALA A 59 16.19 -3.04 8.54
N SER A 60 15.20 -2.69 7.70
CA SER A 60 15.25 -1.49 6.84
C SER A 60 14.55 -0.26 7.44
N GLY A 61 13.84 -0.41 8.55
CA GLY A 61 13.01 0.65 9.14
C GLY A 61 11.75 0.97 8.30
N THR A 62 11.35 0.10 7.38
CA THR A 62 10.19 0.28 6.51
C THR A 62 8.94 -0.32 7.17
N PRO A 63 7.82 0.41 7.31
CA PRO A 63 6.58 -0.16 7.82
C PRO A 63 6.05 -1.29 6.94
N LEU A 64 5.68 -2.43 7.57
CA LEU A 64 4.95 -3.51 6.93
C LEU A 64 3.45 -3.33 7.13
N ILE A 65 2.69 -3.54 6.07
CA ILE A 65 1.22 -3.59 6.07
C ILE A 65 0.79 -4.97 5.57
N VAL A 66 -0.14 -5.61 6.24
CA VAL A 66 -0.75 -6.88 5.79
C VAL A 66 -2.06 -6.59 5.09
N ASN A 67 -2.29 -7.22 3.94
CA ASN A 67 -3.53 -7.07 3.19
C ASN A 67 -4.62 -7.98 3.79
N ASP A 68 -5.79 -7.41 4.09
CA ASP A 68 -7.07 -8.04 4.50
C ASP A 68 -7.05 -8.73 5.89
N ASP A 69 -5.94 -9.27 6.36
CA ASP A 69 -5.87 -10.18 7.51
C ASP A 69 -5.41 -9.47 8.79
N VAL A 70 -6.37 -9.07 9.63
CA VAL A 70 -6.13 -8.41 10.93
C VAL A 70 -5.40 -9.34 11.92
N GLY A 71 -5.65 -10.65 11.86
CA GLY A 71 -4.98 -11.64 12.71
C GLY A 71 -3.50 -11.74 12.39
N LEU A 72 -3.17 -11.87 11.11
CA LEU A 72 -1.80 -11.93 10.63
C LEU A 72 -1.04 -10.61 10.88
N ALA A 73 -1.72 -9.47 10.71
CA ALA A 73 -1.15 -8.15 11.04
C ALA A 73 -0.75 -8.07 12.51
N ARG A 74 -1.65 -8.51 13.43
CA ARG A 74 -1.36 -8.55 14.86
C ARG A 74 -0.18 -9.48 15.18
N ASP A 75 -0.17 -10.68 14.61
CA ASP A 75 0.84 -11.69 14.89
C ASP A 75 2.26 -11.30 14.41
N THR A 76 2.33 -10.40 13.42
CA THR A 76 3.58 -9.88 12.85
C THR A 76 3.94 -8.47 13.34
N GLY A 77 3.07 -7.82 14.12
CA GLY A 77 3.25 -6.41 14.52
C GLY A 77 3.12 -5.41 13.36
N ALA A 78 2.52 -5.84 12.24
CA ALA A 78 2.33 -5.03 11.05
C ALA A 78 1.04 -4.20 11.12
N GLY A 79 0.94 -3.18 10.24
CA GLY A 79 -0.34 -2.54 9.93
C GLY A 79 -1.25 -3.44 9.10
N VAL A 80 -2.47 -2.99 8.85
CA VAL A 80 -3.44 -3.71 8.00
C VAL A 80 -4.04 -2.78 6.95
N HIS A 81 -4.32 -3.33 5.76
CA HIS A 81 -5.09 -2.67 4.72
C HIS A 81 -6.36 -3.46 4.43
N LEU A 82 -7.52 -2.80 4.56
CA LEU A 82 -8.84 -3.40 4.42
C LEU A 82 -9.54 -2.94 3.14
N GLY A 83 -10.06 -3.89 2.38
CA GLY A 83 -10.96 -3.66 1.27
C GLY A 83 -12.43 -3.58 1.71
N GLU A 84 -13.32 -3.68 0.73
CA GLU A 84 -14.77 -3.47 0.95
C GLU A 84 -15.42 -4.55 1.82
N HIS A 85 -14.87 -5.76 1.79
CA HIS A 85 -15.46 -6.93 2.43
C HIS A 85 -14.55 -7.54 3.50
N ASP A 86 -13.47 -6.84 3.88
CA ASP A 86 -12.41 -7.39 4.73
C ASP A 86 -12.56 -6.97 6.21
N GLY A 87 -13.70 -6.37 6.56
CA GLY A 87 -14.06 -6.03 7.95
C GLY A 87 -14.14 -4.53 8.22
N ASP A 88 -14.48 -4.20 9.45
CA ASP A 88 -14.66 -2.83 9.93
C ASP A 88 -13.34 -2.28 10.48
N PRO A 89 -12.86 -1.08 10.03
CA PRO A 89 -11.68 -0.44 10.57
C PRO A 89 -11.71 -0.19 12.08
N ALA A 90 -12.89 0.10 12.66
CA ALA A 90 -13.03 0.27 14.10
C ALA A 90 -12.84 -1.05 14.86
N ASP A 91 -13.26 -2.19 14.29
CA ASP A 91 -12.96 -3.51 14.85
C ASP A 91 -11.49 -3.84 14.76
N ALA A 92 -10.86 -3.59 13.60
CA ALA A 92 -9.43 -3.75 13.43
C ALA A 92 -8.66 -2.90 14.47
N ARG A 93 -9.08 -1.65 14.72
CA ARG A 93 -8.48 -0.79 15.75
C ARG A 93 -8.57 -1.39 17.15
N ARG A 94 -9.75 -1.94 17.52
CA ARG A 94 -9.93 -2.61 18.83
C ARG A 94 -8.97 -3.80 18.99
N ARG A 95 -8.74 -4.57 17.92
CA ARG A 95 -7.90 -5.78 17.93
C ARG A 95 -6.41 -5.52 17.86
N LEU A 96 -6.00 -4.47 17.14
CA LEU A 96 -4.60 -4.12 16.91
C LEU A 96 -4.07 -3.10 17.94
N GLY A 97 -4.96 -2.36 18.59
CA GLY A 97 -4.59 -1.31 19.54
C GLY A 97 -4.21 0.02 18.88
N PRO A 98 -3.85 1.03 19.67
CA PRO A 98 -3.43 2.32 19.19
C PRO A 98 -2.05 2.26 18.52
N GLY A 99 -1.80 3.13 17.54
CA GLY A 99 -0.49 3.27 16.90
C GLY A 99 -0.19 2.31 15.75
N VAL A 100 -1.01 1.28 15.54
CA VAL A 100 -0.88 0.38 14.39
C VAL A 100 -1.60 1.00 13.19
N ALA A 101 -0.94 1.03 12.03
CA ALA A 101 -1.50 1.63 10.82
C ALA A 101 -2.68 0.79 10.26
N ILE A 102 -3.83 1.44 10.07
CA ILE A 102 -5.01 0.84 9.44
C ILE A 102 -5.36 1.64 8.20
N GLY A 103 -5.31 1.00 7.05
CA GLY A 103 -5.68 1.59 5.77
C GLY A 103 -6.97 1.04 5.20
N VAL A 104 -7.65 1.86 4.41
CA VAL A 104 -8.93 1.48 3.79
C VAL A 104 -8.95 1.80 2.31
N SER A 105 -9.36 0.82 1.50
CA SER A 105 -9.67 1.02 0.09
C SER A 105 -10.98 1.80 -0.07
N CYS A 106 -10.88 2.98 -0.68
CA CYS A 106 -12.04 3.85 -0.95
C CYS A 106 -12.45 3.89 -2.43
N TYR A 107 -11.70 3.21 -3.30
CA TYR A 107 -11.98 3.12 -4.75
C TYR A 107 -12.10 4.50 -5.39
N ASP A 108 -13.27 4.89 -5.86
CA ASP A 108 -13.61 6.18 -6.46
C ASP A 108 -14.64 6.97 -5.64
N ASP A 109 -14.78 6.63 -4.34
CA ASP A 109 -15.87 7.09 -3.47
C ASP A 109 -15.36 7.86 -2.25
N LEU A 110 -15.71 9.16 -2.18
CA LEU A 110 -15.39 10.03 -1.04
C LEU A 110 -16.21 9.72 0.21
N SER A 111 -17.42 9.18 0.07
CA SER A 111 -18.24 8.81 1.24
C SER A 111 -17.65 7.61 1.99
N ARG A 112 -17.02 6.68 1.26
CA ARG A 112 -16.20 5.62 1.89
C ARG A 112 -14.98 6.18 2.62
N ALA A 113 -14.33 7.18 2.05
CA ALA A 113 -13.19 7.82 2.70
C ALA A 113 -13.60 8.56 3.98
N GLU A 114 -14.77 9.20 3.97
CA GLU A 114 -15.34 9.85 5.15
C GLU A 114 -15.69 8.84 6.24
N ALA A 115 -16.36 7.73 5.87
CA ALA A 115 -16.68 6.64 6.80
C ALA A 115 -15.40 5.99 7.37
N ALA A 116 -14.37 5.76 6.53
CA ALA A 116 -13.09 5.23 6.97
C ALA A 116 -12.39 6.16 7.98
N ALA A 117 -12.38 7.47 7.70
CA ALA A 117 -11.80 8.46 8.60
C ALA A 117 -12.55 8.50 9.94
N ALA A 118 -13.88 8.46 9.92
CA ALA A 118 -14.74 8.42 11.12
C ALA A 118 -14.54 7.12 11.93
N ALA A 119 -14.26 5.99 11.25
CA ALA A 119 -13.96 4.71 11.87
C ALA A 119 -12.50 4.58 12.40
N GLY A 120 -11.68 5.63 12.26
CA GLY A 120 -10.31 5.67 12.79
C GLY A 120 -9.25 5.03 11.89
N ALA A 121 -9.46 5.03 10.57
CA ALA A 121 -8.41 4.71 9.62
C ALA A 121 -7.26 5.71 9.70
N ASP A 122 -6.03 5.23 9.49
CA ASP A 122 -4.82 6.06 9.47
C ASP A 122 -4.45 6.52 8.06
N TYR A 123 -4.93 5.85 7.02
CA TYR A 123 -4.78 6.25 5.63
C TYR A 123 -5.89 5.71 4.74
N ILE A 124 -6.09 6.36 3.60
CA ILE A 124 -7.13 6.04 2.62
C ILE A 124 -6.52 5.82 1.24
N ALA A 125 -7.02 4.83 0.50
CA ALA A 125 -6.51 4.50 -0.83
C ALA A 125 -7.59 4.64 -1.90
N PHE A 126 -7.29 5.39 -2.97
CA PHE A 126 -8.15 5.58 -4.12
C PHE A 126 -7.57 4.90 -5.37
N GLY A 127 -8.43 4.38 -6.21
CA GLY A 127 -8.06 3.75 -7.50
C GLY A 127 -9.26 3.00 -8.14
N ALA A 128 -9.10 2.55 -9.38
CA ALA A 128 -7.86 2.64 -10.15
C ALA A 128 -7.78 3.97 -10.90
N PHE A 129 -6.61 4.63 -10.90
CA PHE A 129 -6.44 5.89 -11.63
C PHE A 129 -6.24 5.66 -13.13
N PHE A 130 -5.52 4.59 -13.51
CA PHE A 130 -5.23 4.26 -14.90
C PHE A 130 -5.62 2.81 -15.22
N ALA A 131 -5.77 2.50 -16.51
CA ALA A 131 -6.02 1.14 -16.96
C ALA A 131 -4.86 0.23 -16.55
N SER A 132 -5.19 -0.99 -16.11
CA SER A 132 -4.19 -2.00 -15.80
C SER A 132 -4.64 -3.32 -16.41
N PRO A 133 -3.72 -4.11 -16.99
CA PRO A 133 -4.02 -5.46 -17.46
C PRO A 133 -4.60 -6.35 -16.35
N THR A 134 -4.23 -6.09 -15.11
CA THR A 134 -4.62 -6.89 -13.94
C THR A 134 -6.10 -6.75 -13.58
N LYS A 135 -6.75 -5.60 -13.88
CA LYS A 135 -8.18 -5.35 -13.61
C LYS A 135 -8.78 -4.42 -14.67
N PRO A 136 -9.09 -4.92 -15.87
CA PRO A 136 -9.56 -4.07 -17.00
C PRO A 136 -10.89 -3.38 -16.75
N GLY A 137 -11.76 -3.89 -15.86
CA GLY A 137 -13.08 -3.34 -15.54
C GLY A 137 -13.13 -2.53 -14.21
N ALA A 138 -12.00 -2.12 -13.65
CA ALA A 138 -11.99 -1.38 -12.39
C ALA A 138 -12.66 0.00 -12.52
N ARG A 139 -13.40 0.43 -11.49
CA ARG A 139 -13.89 1.81 -11.35
C ARG A 139 -12.75 2.79 -11.51
N ARG A 140 -13.01 3.93 -12.15
CA ARG A 140 -11.99 4.92 -12.47
C ARG A 140 -12.01 6.07 -11.48
N ALA A 141 -10.97 6.15 -10.67
CA ALA A 141 -10.72 7.29 -9.81
C ALA A 141 -10.21 8.50 -10.63
N SER A 142 -10.60 9.69 -10.24
CA SER A 142 -10.14 10.96 -10.82
C SER A 142 -9.15 11.63 -9.86
N PRO A 143 -8.12 12.37 -10.34
CA PRO A 143 -7.23 13.15 -9.49
C PRO A 143 -7.95 14.19 -8.59
N ALA A 144 -9.18 14.57 -8.93
CA ALA A 144 -10.01 15.42 -8.07
C ALA A 144 -10.29 14.77 -6.71
N LEU A 145 -10.47 13.44 -6.66
CA LEU A 145 -10.66 12.71 -5.40
C LEU A 145 -9.53 12.92 -4.40
N LEU A 146 -8.28 12.95 -4.88
CA LEU A 146 -7.12 13.21 -4.02
C LEU A 146 -7.15 14.61 -3.41
N ARG A 147 -7.58 15.62 -4.19
CA ARG A 147 -7.73 17.00 -3.70
C ARG A 147 -8.86 17.12 -2.68
N ASP A 148 -10.02 16.55 -3.02
CA ASP A 148 -11.22 16.63 -2.19
C ASP A 148 -11.05 15.87 -0.87
N ALA A 149 -10.32 14.75 -0.89
CA ALA A 149 -9.99 13.96 0.30
C ALA A 149 -8.98 14.64 1.24
N ALA A 150 -8.37 15.76 0.86
CA ALA A 150 -7.47 16.52 1.72
C ALA A 150 -8.15 16.97 3.04
N ARG A 151 -9.47 17.16 3.00
CA ARG A 151 -10.29 17.54 4.16
C ARG A 151 -10.25 16.52 5.31
N PHE A 152 -10.00 15.25 5.02
CA PHE A 152 -9.89 14.19 6.03
C PHE A 152 -8.56 14.20 6.78
N ARG A 153 -7.55 14.93 6.29
CA ARG A 153 -6.20 15.06 6.90
C ARG A 153 -5.45 13.74 7.06
N LEU A 154 -5.85 12.71 6.32
CA LEU A 154 -5.19 11.40 6.27
C LEU A 154 -4.26 11.33 5.07
N PRO A 155 -3.16 10.54 5.14
CA PRO A 155 -2.39 10.15 3.98
C PRO A 155 -3.25 9.53 2.89
N ARG A 156 -3.06 9.98 1.64
CA ARG A 156 -3.82 9.54 0.47
C ARG A 156 -2.94 8.70 -0.42
N VAL A 157 -3.36 7.47 -0.62
CA VAL A 157 -2.68 6.51 -1.48
C VAL A 157 -3.38 6.48 -2.83
N ALA A 158 -2.62 6.60 -3.92
CA ALA A 158 -3.11 6.36 -5.27
C ALA A 158 -2.67 4.97 -5.75
N ILE A 159 -3.60 4.20 -6.35
CA ILE A 159 -3.32 2.86 -6.89
C ILE A 159 -3.98 2.66 -8.26
N GLY A 160 -3.40 1.77 -9.07
CA GLY A 160 -3.95 1.25 -10.31
C GLY A 160 -3.35 1.89 -11.56
N GLY A 161 -2.56 1.11 -12.31
CA GLY A 161 -1.94 1.45 -13.58
C GLY A 161 -0.94 2.62 -13.51
N ILE A 162 -0.38 2.86 -12.33
CA ILE A 162 0.57 3.96 -12.11
C ILE A 162 1.94 3.57 -12.69
N THR A 163 2.56 4.51 -13.39
CA THR A 163 3.92 4.44 -13.93
C THR A 163 4.73 5.64 -13.45
N PRO A 164 6.07 5.63 -13.54
CA PRO A 164 6.87 6.82 -13.20
C PRO A 164 6.50 8.06 -14.01
N ASP A 165 5.97 7.89 -15.23
CA ASP A 165 5.59 9.01 -16.10
C ASP A 165 4.27 9.67 -15.67
N ASN A 166 3.32 8.89 -15.14
CA ASN A 166 2.01 9.41 -14.72
C ASN A 166 1.89 9.69 -13.22
N ALA A 167 2.77 9.14 -12.38
CA ALA A 167 2.80 9.36 -10.94
C ALA A 167 2.94 10.84 -10.54
N PRO A 168 3.78 11.68 -11.21
CA PRO A 168 3.93 13.09 -10.84
C PRO A 168 2.61 13.87 -10.84
N ALA A 169 1.70 13.57 -11.76
CA ALA A 169 0.38 14.21 -11.81
C ALA A 169 -0.50 13.87 -10.59
N LEU A 170 -0.40 12.62 -10.08
CA LEU A 170 -1.11 12.20 -8.87
C LEU A 170 -0.48 12.79 -7.61
N VAL A 171 0.84 12.87 -7.56
CA VAL A 171 1.57 13.53 -6.46
C VAL A 171 1.20 15.03 -6.39
N ALA A 172 1.16 15.72 -7.54
CA ALA A 172 0.72 17.11 -7.63
C ALA A 172 -0.76 17.28 -7.22
N ALA A 173 -1.61 16.27 -7.49
CA ALA A 173 -3.00 16.25 -7.04
C ALA A 173 -3.16 15.94 -5.54
N GLY A 174 -2.08 15.59 -4.85
CA GLY A 174 -2.04 15.37 -3.41
C GLY A 174 -1.93 13.92 -2.98
N ALA A 175 -1.52 13.00 -3.84
CA ALA A 175 -1.13 11.67 -3.39
C ALA A 175 0.11 11.76 -2.49
N ASP A 176 0.00 11.23 -1.30
CA ASP A 176 1.13 11.11 -0.36
C ASP A 176 1.94 9.83 -0.67
N LEU A 177 1.29 8.79 -1.19
CA LEU A 177 1.90 7.53 -1.59
C LEU A 177 1.34 7.05 -2.94
N VAL A 178 2.18 6.38 -3.74
CA VAL A 178 1.73 5.63 -4.93
C VAL A 178 1.94 4.14 -4.70
N ALA A 179 0.87 3.36 -4.85
CA ALA A 179 0.86 1.92 -4.63
C ALA A 179 1.09 1.16 -5.95
N VAL A 180 2.10 0.31 -5.98
CA VAL A 180 2.56 -0.38 -7.20
C VAL A 180 2.89 -1.84 -6.91
N ILE A 181 2.60 -2.73 -7.88
CA ILE A 181 3.00 -4.14 -7.88
C ILE A 181 3.87 -4.41 -9.12
N SER A 182 3.22 -4.71 -10.24
CA SER A 182 3.85 -5.13 -11.49
C SER A 182 4.79 -4.08 -12.09
N GLY A 183 4.46 -2.79 -11.93
CA GLY A 183 5.32 -1.71 -12.41
C GLY A 183 6.74 -1.69 -11.81
N VAL A 184 6.94 -2.41 -10.69
CA VAL A 184 8.26 -2.63 -10.10
C VAL A 184 8.70 -4.09 -10.29
N TYR A 185 7.93 -5.06 -9.83
CA TYR A 185 8.37 -6.47 -9.81
C TYR A 185 8.54 -7.10 -11.19
N ASP A 186 7.79 -6.63 -12.19
CA ASP A 186 7.85 -7.15 -13.57
C ASP A 186 8.62 -6.22 -14.52
N ALA A 187 9.27 -5.17 -13.97
CA ALA A 187 10.13 -4.30 -14.75
C ALA A 187 11.43 -5.03 -15.17
N PRO A 188 12.03 -4.71 -16.32
CA PRO A 188 13.31 -5.26 -16.74
C PRO A 188 14.44 -5.02 -15.71
N ASP A 189 14.42 -3.90 -15.02
CA ASP A 189 15.25 -3.58 -13.86
C ASP A 189 14.34 -3.07 -12.71
N PRO A 190 13.96 -3.95 -11.76
CA PRO A 190 13.11 -3.60 -10.65
C PRO A 190 13.68 -2.52 -9.73
N VAL A 191 15.00 -2.48 -9.55
CA VAL A 191 15.68 -1.49 -8.71
C VAL A 191 15.62 -0.11 -9.36
N ALA A 192 15.90 -0.01 -10.65
CA ALA A 192 15.76 1.23 -11.39
C ALA A 192 14.30 1.71 -11.40
N ALA A 193 13.34 0.81 -11.56
CA ALA A 193 11.91 1.14 -11.49
C ALA A 193 11.52 1.68 -10.11
N ALA A 194 11.88 0.99 -9.02
CA ALA A 194 11.59 1.45 -7.66
C ALA A 194 12.18 2.84 -7.38
N ARG A 195 13.43 3.07 -7.81
CA ARG A 195 14.09 4.37 -7.71
C ARG A 195 13.36 5.46 -8.50
N ALA A 196 12.86 5.15 -9.69
CA ALA A 196 12.10 6.09 -10.52
C ALA A 196 10.78 6.50 -9.85
N TYR A 197 10.04 5.57 -9.23
CA TYR A 197 8.85 5.91 -8.45
C TYR A 197 9.18 6.76 -7.21
N ALA A 198 10.24 6.43 -6.48
CA ALA A 198 10.67 7.21 -5.32
C ALA A 198 11.05 8.65 -5.71
N ALA A 199 11.67 8.83 -6.89
CA ALA A 199 12.04 10.14 -7.42
C ALA A 199 10.86 11.04 -7.81
N CYS A 200 9.63 10.49 -7.97
CA CYS A 200 8.43 11.28 -8.20
C CYS A 200 8.02 12.13 -6.99
N PHE A 201 8.60 11.87 -5.81
CA PHE A 201 8.33 12.59 -4.59
C PHE A 201 9.47 13.55 -4.26
N PRO A 202 9.25 14.89 -4.27
CA PRO A 202 10.27 15.84 -3.88
C PRO A 202 10.72 15.56 -2.43
N ARG A 203 12.02 15.54 -2.21
CA ARG A 203 12.58 15.51 -0.85
C ARG A 203 12.18 16.82 -0.16
N THR A 204 11.42 16.73 0.91
CA THR A 204 11.28 17.86 1.83
C THR A 204 12.65 18.08 2.46
N GLY A 205 13.31 19.20 2.07
CA GLY A 205 14.54 19.64 2.69
C GLY A 205 14.33 20.01 4.16
#